data_f4e054d57e4162bd5e308856e3780dc6
#
_entry.id   f4e054d57e4162bd5e308856e3780dc6
#
_cell.length_a   1.000
_cell.length_b   1.000
_cell.length_c   1.000
_cell.angle_alpha   90.00
_cell.angle_beta   90.00
_cell.angle_gamma   90.00
#
_symmetry.space_group_name_H-M   'P 1'
#
loop_
_entity.id
_entity.type
_entity.pdbx_description
1 polymer ?
#
loop_
_entity_poly.entity_id
_entity_poly.type
_entity_poly.pdbx_seq_one_letter_code
_entity_poly.pdbx_strand_id
1 'polypeptide(L)'
;MSLRKYQEKSVSPHPHIGALVRKAMVNKGVSQAELARRMQVTSSSLAQYFQNSSLQFGILWNLGIALEHDFLTELSNYYPVNISFNEKSKLVSELKEKTDKITDLEKEIKIYKSALGIRD
;
A
#
# COMPACT_ATOMS: atom_id res chain seq x y z
N MET A 1 -12.79 -31.28 -4.78
CA MET A 1 -13.42 -30.10 -5.36
C MET A 1 -12.42 -29.36 -6.22
N SER A 2 -12.79 -29.07 -7.44
CA SER A 2 -11.87 -28.35 -8.33
C SER A 2 -11.77 -26.89 -7.93
N LEU A 3 -10.60 -26.32 -8.05
CA LEU A 3 -10.39 -24.89 -7.89
C LEU A 3 -11.12 -24.15 -9.01
N ARG A 4 -11.50 -22.94 -8.75
CA ARG A 4 -12.07 -22.08 -9.78
C ARG A 4 -10.99 -21.74 -10.81
N LYS A 5 -11.38 -21.61 -12.07
CA LYS A 5 -10.45 -21.40 -13.18
C LYS A 5 -9.50 -20.22 -12.94
N TYR A 6 -10.02 -19.10 -12.43
CA TYR A 6 -9.19 -17.93 -12.21
C TYR A 6 -8.15 -18.16 -11.10
N GLN A 7 -8.43 -19.03 -10.13
CA GLN A 7 -7.49 -19.39 -9.07
C GLN A 7 -6.38 -20.31 -9.61
N GLU A 8 -6.75 -21.26 -10.43
CA GLU A 8 -5.80 -22.21 -11.02
C GLU A 8 -4.88 -21.59 -12.04
N LYS A 9 -5.40 -20.63 -12.82
CA LYS A 9 -4.69 -20.04 -13.95
C LYS A 9 -4.25 -18.62 -13.72
N SER A 10 -4.17 -18.20 -12.46
CA SER A 10 -3.73 -16.85 -12.16
C SER A 10 -2.27 -16.67 -12.55
N VAL A 11 -2.01 -15.72 -13.43
CA VAL A 11 -0.65 -15.37 -13.86
C VAL A 11 0.08 -14.63 -12.73
N SER A 12 -0.66 -13.89 -11.94
CA SER A 12 -0.12 -13.10 -10.83
C SER A 12 -1.03 -13.30 -9.63
N PRO A 13 -0.80 -14.37 -8.85
CA PRO A 13 -1.66 -14.65 -7.71
C PRO A 13 -1.59 -13.53 -6.67
N HIS A 14 -2.75 -13.19 -6.13
CA HIS A 14 -2.83 -12.20 -5.08
C HIS A 14 -2.31 -12.78 -3.76
N PRO A 15 -1.90 -11.92 -2.81
CA PRO A 15 -1.49 -12.39 -1.49
C PRO A 15 -2.67 -13.02 -0.75
N HIS A 16 -2.38 -13.78 0.30
CA HIS A 16 -3.41 -14.36 1.16
C HIS A 16 -4.03 -13.24 1.99
N ILE A 17 -5.24 -12.83 1.62
CA ILE A 17 -5.89 -11.66 2.21
C ILE A 17 -6.17 -11.86 3.71
N GLY A 18 -6.68 -13.03 4.08
CA GLY A 18 -6.97 -13.32 5.49
C GLY A 18 -5.75 -13.23 6.39
N ALA A 19 -4.61 -13.75 5.92
CA ALA A 19 -3.35 -13.67 6.66
C ALA A 19 -2.86 -12.23 6.79
N LEU A 20 -3.04 -11.44 5.73
CA LEU A 20 -2.66 -10.05 5.70
C LEU A 20 -3.46 -9.23 6.73
N VAL A 21 -4.76 -9.49 6.81
CA VAL A 21 -5.65 -8.86 7.78
C VAL A 21 -5.26 -9.24 9.21
N ARG A 22 -5.00 -10.53 9.43
CA ARG A 22 -4.58 -11.00 10.76
C ARG A 22 -3.28 -10.34 11.22
N LYS A 23 -2.33 -10.23 10.32
CA LYS A 23 -1.06 -9.57 10.60
C LYS A 23 -1.28 -8.11 11.00
N ALA A 24 -2.14 -7.39 10.28
CA ALA A 24 -2.46 -6.02 10.60
C ALA A 24 -3.12 -5.90 11.98
N MET A 25 -4.03 -6.82 12.30
CA MET A 25 -4.65 -6.87 13.63
C MET A 25 -3.61 -7.01 14.74
N VAL A 26 -2.68 -7.94 14.58
CA VAL A 26 -1.62 -8.17 15.56
C VAL A 26 -0.71 -6.93 15.67
N ASN A 27 -0.33 -6.35 14.55
CA ASN A 27 0.53 -5.17 14.54
C ASN A 27 -0.13 -3.95 15.19
N LYS A 28 -1.45 -3.84 15.08
CA LYS A 28 -2.21 -2.77 15.73
C LYS A 28 -2.49 -3.04 17.20
N GLY A 29 -2.15 -4.22 17.70
CA GLY A 29 -2.42 -4.59 19.08
C GLY A 29 -3.90 -4.77 19.40
N VAL A 30 -4.72 -5.03 18.41
CA VAL A 30 -6.15 -5.26 18.58
C VAL A 30 -6.41 -6.75 18.77
N SER A 31 -7.15 -7.12 19.81
CA SER A 31 -7.50 -8.53 20.01
C SER A 31 -8.56 -8.98 19.02
N GLN A 32 -8.62 -10.30 18.80
CA GLN A 32 -9.64 -10.87 17.91
C GLN A 32 -11.05 -10.58 18.42
N ALA A 33 -11.27 -10.66 19.74
CA ALA A 33 -12.56 -10.34 20.34
C ALA A 33 -12.96 -8.88 20.09
N GLU A 34 -12.01 -7.96 20.24
CA GLU A 34 -12.25 -6.54 20.00
C GLU A 34 -12.56 -6.27 18.53
N LEU A 35 -11.81 -6.88 17.62
CA LEU A 35 -12.06 -6.72 16.19
C LEU A 35 -13.42 -7.29 15.80
N ALA A 36 -13.78 -8.45 16.33
CA ALA A 36 -15.10 -9.04 16.10
C ALA A 36 -16.21 -8.10 16.57
N ARG A 37 -16.03 -7.47 17.71
CA ARG A 37 -16.98 -6.51 18.25
C ARG A 37 -17.11 -5.28 17.32
N ARG A 38 -15.99 -4.74 16.86
CA ARG A 38 -16.00 -3.60 15.93
C ARG A 38 -16.68 -3.93 14.61
N MET A 39 -16.50 -5.15 14.16
CA MET A 39 -17.09 -5.64 12.90
C MET A 39 -18.53 -6.11 13.07
N GLN A 40 -19.01 -6.21 14.30
CA GLN A 40 -20.34 -6.75 14.62
C GLN A 40 -20.53 -8.17 14.06
N VAL A 41 -19.50 -8.98 14.17
CA VAL A 41 -19.51 -10.39 13.78
C VAL A 41 -19.08 -11.24 14.96
N THR A 42 -19.27 -12.55 14.83
CA THR A 42 -18.78 -13.49 15.84
C THR A 42 -17.27 -13.70 15.69
N SER A 43 -16.64 -14.11 16.77
CA SER A 43 -15.23 -14.48 16.75
C SER A 43 -14.95 -15.62 15.78
N SER A 44 -15.91 -16.55 15.64
CA SER A 44 -15.81 -17.65 14.69
C SER A 44 -15.81 -17.16 13.25
N SER A 45 -16.68 -16.20 12.92
CA SER A 45 -16.72 -15.59 11.58
C SER A 45 -15.39 -14.91 11.27
N LEU A 46 -14.86 -14.18 12.23
CA LEU A 46 -13.58 -13.48 12.07
C LEU A 46 -12.44 -14.48 11.87
N ALA A 47 -12.42 -15.56 12.65
CA ALA A 47 -11.42 -16.62 12.49
C ALA A 47 -11.49 -17.23 11.08
N GLN A 48 -12.71 -17.37 10.54
CA GLN A 48 -12.89 -17.86 9.17
C GLN A 48 -12.32 -16.87 8.15
N TYR A 49 -12.51 -15.59 8.34
CA TYR A 49 -11.92 -14.56 7.47
C TYR A 49 -10.39 -14.68 7.40
N PHE A 50 -9.76 -14.94 8.53
CA PHE A 50 -8.29 -15.08 8.57
C PHE A 50 -7.78 -16.29 7.77
N GLN A 51 -8.60 -17.32 7.63
CA GLN A 51 -8.23 -18.52 6.88
C GLN A 51 -8.48 -18.37 5.38
N ASN A 52 -9.31 -17.44 4.97
CA ASN A 52 -9.68 -17.27 3.58
C ASN A 52 -8.56 -16.59 2.80
N SER A 53 -8.21 -17.15 1.65
CA SER A 53 -7.22 -16.55 0.76
C SER A 53 -7.73 -15.27 0.12
N SER A 54 -9.05 -15.10 0.05
CA SER A 54 -9.71 -13.94 -0.52
C SER A 54 -10.92 -13.58 0.32
N LEU A 55 -11.25 -12.32 0.36
CA LEU A 55 -12.42 -11.80 1.07
C LEU A 55 -13.21 -10.91 0.11
N GLN A 56 -14.54 -10.87 0.33
CA GLN A 56 -15.35 -9.89 -0.37
C GLN A 56 -14.82 -8.49 -0.10
N PHE A 57 -14.84 -7.65 -1.11
CA PHE A 57 -14.29 -6.30 -1.00
C PHE A 57 -14.94 -5.51 0.14
N GLY A 58 -16.26 -5.63 0.32
CA GLY A 58 -16.95 -4.95 1.40
C GLY A 58 -16.47 -5.37 2.79
N ILE A 59 -16.15 -6.65 2.96
CA ILE A 59 -15.60 -7.16 4.22
C ILE A 59 -14.21 -6.57 4.46
N LEU A 60 -13.36 -6.57 3.44
CA LEU A 60 -12.03 -5.99 3.54
C LEU A 60 -12.09 -4.50 3.83
N TRP A 61 -13.02 -3.80 3.20
CA TRP A 61 -13.25 -2.39 3.45
C TRP A 61 -13.59 -2.12 4.93
N ASN A 62 -14.52 -2.89 5.47
CA ASN A 62 -14.93 -2.74 6.86
C ASN A 62 -13.81 -3.10 7.83
N LEU A 63 -13.01 -4.11 7.50
CA LEU A 63 -11.84 -4.47 8.30
C LEU A 63 -10.81 -3.33 8.32
N GLY A 64 -10.61 -2.68 7.19
CA GLY A 64 -9.73 -1.52 7.11
C GLY A 64 -10.18 -0.38 8.01
N ILE A 65 -11.47 -0.10 8.02
CA ILE A 65 -12.04 0.92 8.91
C ILE A 65 -11.90 0.51 10.37
N ALA A 66 -12.23 -0.74 10.69
CA ALA A 66 -12.18 -1.24 12.07
C ALA A 66 -10.76 -1.25 12.65
N LEU A 67 -9.77 -1.54 11.83
CA LEU A 67 -8.37 -1.57 12.23
C LEU A 67 -7.62 -0.25 11.97
N GLU A 68 -8.29 0.72 11.36
CA GLU A 68 -7.65 1.97 10.95
C GLU A 68 -6.39 1.69 10.13
N HIS A 69 -6.50 0.74 9.19
CA HIS A 69 -5.41 0.28 8.34
C HIS A 69 -5.79 0.37 6.87
N ASP A 70 -4.92 0.95 6.07
CA ASP A 70 -5.16 1.11 4.64
C ASP A 70 -4.71 -0.14 3.86
N PHE A 71 -5.59 -1.14 3.80
CA PHE A 71 -5.32 -2.36 3.06
C PHE A 71 -5.20 -2.12 1.55
N LEU A 72 -5.88 -1.12 1.03
CA LEU A 72 -5.84 -0.86 -0.41
C LEU A 72 -4.46 -0.41 -0.87
N THR A 73 -3.84 0.50 -0.11
CA THR A 73 -2.47 0.93 -0.39
C THR A 73 -1.49 -0.23 -0.20
N GLU A 74 -1.65 -1.00 0.87
CA GLU A 74 -0.79 -2.16 1.11
C GLU A 74 -0.90 -3.16 -0.05
N LEU A 75 -2.12 -3.48 -0.48
CA LEU A 75 -2.35 -4.42 -1.57
C LEU A 75 -1.83 -3.89 -2.90
N SER A 76 -1.83 -2.59 -3.11
CA SER A 76 -1.31 -2.01 -4.34
C SER A 76 0.17 -2.34 -4.56
N ASN A 77 0.90 -2.60 -3.48
CA ASN A 77 2.32 -2.95 -3.57
C ASN A 77 2.55 -4.37 -4.12
N TYR A 78 1.51 -5.20 -4.14
CA TYR A 78 1.58 -6.56 -4.68
C TYR A 78 1.26 -6.63 -6.17
N TYR A 79 0.81 -5.54 -6.78
CA TYR A 79 0.55 -5.51 -8.20
C TYR A 79 1.84 -5.64 -9.00
N PRO A 80 1.80 -6.28 -10.18
CA PRO A 80 2.96 -6.27 -11.08
C PRO A 80 3.40 -4.85 -11.39
N VAL A 81 4.70 -4.68 -11.52
CA VAL A 81 5.33 -3.37 -11.74
C VAL A 81 4.70 -2.62 -12.92
N ASN A 82 4.36 -3.34 -13.99
CA ASN A 82 3.78 -2.73 -15.18
C ASN A 82 2.37 -2.16 -14.97
N ILE A 83 1.69 -2.50 -13.88
CA ILE A 83 0.36 -2.00 -13.56
C ILE A 83 0.44 -0.88 -12.52
N SER A 84 1.11 -1.15 -11.40
CA SER A 84 1.04 -0.26 -10.23
C SER A 84 1.98 0.93 -10.32
N PHE A 85 2.98 0.89 -11.18
CA PHE A 85 4.07 1.87 -11.15
C PHE A 85 4.00 2.96 -12.20
N ASN A 86 3.02 2.96 -13.10
CA ASN A 86 2.96 4.00 -14.11
C ASN A 86 2.91 5.39 -13.48
N GLU A 87 2.00 5.61 -12.55
CA GLU A 87 1.87 6.90 -11.87
C GLU A 87 3.03 7.16 -10.90
N LYS A 88 3.44 6.15 -10.14
CA LYS A 88 4.55 6.29 -9.22
C LYS A 88 5.85 6.62 -9.95
N SER A 89 6.14 5.91 -11.03
CA SER A 89 7.31 6.19 -11.86
C SER A 89 7.29 7.59 -12.43
N LYS A 90 6.12 8.02 -12.91
CA LYS A 90 5.94 9.36 -13.43
C LYS A 90 6.19 10.42 -12.37
N LEU A 91 5.64 10.25 -11.17
CA LEU A 91 5.85 11.17 -10.05
C LEU A 91 7.30 11.21 -9.62
N VAL A 92 7.97 10.06 -9.55
CA VAL A 92 9.40 9.99 -9.21
C VAL A 92 10.23 10.70 -10.26
N SER A 93 9.93 10.50 -11.56
CA SER A 93 10.62 11.20 -12.65
C SER A 93 10.43 12.70 -12.57
N GLU A 94 9.20 13.16 -12.34
CA GLU A 94 8.90 14.58 -12.19
C GLU A 94 9.63 15.20 -10.99
N LEU A 95 9.66 14.48 -9.88
CA LEU A 95 10.38 14.94 -8.69
C LEU A 95 11.86 15.06 -8.96
N LYS A 96 12.46 14.08 -9.65
CA LYS A 96 13.87 14.10 -10.01
C LYS A 96 14.19 15.28 -10.92
N GLU A 97 13.38 15.51 -11.94
CA GLU A 97 13.55 16.65 -12.85
C GLU A 97 13.53 17.99 -12.09
N LYS A 98 12.57 18.16 -11.20
CA LYS A 98 12.47 19.36 -10.38
C LYS A 98 13.66 19.52 -9.45
N THR A 99 14.12 18.44 -8.85
CA THR A 99 15.28 18.46 -7.96
C THR A 99 16.55 18.83 -8.73
N ASP A 100 16.76 18.25 -9.92
CA ASP A 100 17.90 18.57 -10.78
C ASP A 100 17.86 20.03 -11.21
N LYS A 101 16.67 20.56 -11.54
CA LYS A 101 16.51 21.95 -11.92
C LYS A 101 16.85 22.90 -10.76
N ILE A 102 16.43 22.56 -9.55
CA ILE A 102 16.76 23.35 -8.36
C ILE A 102 18.28 23.36 -8.15
N THR A 103 18.92 22.21 -8.28
CA THR A 103 20.37 22.09 -8.13
C THR A 103 21.09 22.95 -9.17
N ASP A 104 20.64 22.93 -10.43
CA ASP A 104 21.22 23.74 -11.48
C ASP A 104 21.06 25.23 -11.23
N LEU A 105 19.88 25.65 -10.76
CA LEU A 105 19.63 27.04 -10.41
C LEU A 105 20.50 27.51 -9.24
N GLU A 106 20.71 26.65 -8.26
CA GLU A 106 21.61 26.96 -7.14
C GLU A 106 23.06 27.14 -7.62
N LYS A 107 23.50 26.33 -8.56
CA LYS A 107 24.84 26.49 -9.18
C LYS A 107 24.95 27.79 -9.93
N GLU A 108 23.94 28.15 -10.70
CA GLU A 108 23.92 29.43 -11.41
C GLU A 108 23.99 30.62 -10.45
N ILE A 109 23.22 30.60 -9.37
CA ILE A 109 23.26 31.63 -8.35
C ILE A 109 24.65 31.76 -7.75
N LYS A 110 25.28 30.64 -7.46
CA LYS A 110 26.62 30.64 -6.91
C LYS A 110 27.64 31.22 -7.87
N ILE A 111 27.53 30.92 -9.16
CA ILE A 111 28.39 31.47 -10.21
C ILE A 111 28.20 32.97 -10.29
N TYR A 112 26.95 33.45 -10.32
CA TYR A 112 26.67 34.90 -10.36
C TYR A 112 27.23 35.61 -9.14
N LYS A 113 27.07 35.07 -7.96
CA LYS A 113 27.63 35.65 -6.73
C LYS A 113 29.14 35.73 -6.81
N SER A 114 29.82 34.72 -7.29
CA SER A 114 31.28 34.73 -7.48
C SER A 114 31.71 35.78 -8.49
N ALA A 115 31.01 35.88 -9.63
CA ALA A 115 31.30 36.87 -10.66
C ALA A 115 31.14 38.29 -10.18
N LEU A 116 30.18 38.55 -9.29
CA LEU A 116 29.90 39.86 -8.73
C LEU A 116 30.71 40.17 -7.47
N GLY A 117 31.54 39.21 -7.02
CA GLY A 117 32.33 39.38 -5.80
C GLY A 117 31.50 39.30 -4.52
N ILE A 118 30.28 38.74 -4.58
CA ILE A 118 29.39 38.56 -3.43
C ILE A 118 29.77 37.29 -2.72
N ARG A 119 29.93 37.35 -1.41
CA ARG A 119 30.19 36.16 -0.57
C ARG A 119 28.95 35.83 0.23
N ASP A 120 28.72 34.55 0.42
CA ASP A 120 27.61 34.02 1.24
C ASP A 120 27.83 34.30 2.72
#